data_01d6b7617e660a6a253e26e1c8fc342a
#
_entry.id   01d6b7617e660a6a253e26e1c8fc342a
#
_cell.length_a   1.000
_cell.length_b   1.000
_cell.length_c   1.000
_cell.angle_alpha   90.00
_cell.angle_beta   90.00
_cell.angle_gamma   90.00
#
_symmetry.space_group_name_H-M   'P 1'
#
loop_
_entity.id
_entity.type
_entity.pdbx_description
1 polymer ?
#
loop_
_entity_poly.entity_id
_entity_poly.type
_entity_poly.pdbx_seq_one_letter_code
_entity_poly.pdbx_strand_id
1 'polypeptide(L)'
;MAGYNGAMRCYAFGHNAKGPLATAAGACAAAAIWLVAAGSLAGRLPMGWDEGAAIVRSELPDWPFTTCREGHPALVAVLIPAGRALAGQWLTPLASARLGPMLFFAVAAAALYYRIGRAYGPGAGLVAVLGVLVQPRLFAHLRLAAFDGVLVSAWVLAWATFTLRAKLPSPQSHACAGGPLAGAFSQYASWVLWGATLGLAFSAKATGWLATIPFAVWGLVYRDRRVAHALAFGLPAALGTFWLLNPRLWGQPIEGTLAFLRLNLHRAEQPGLNIATQFFGRIYDLDHPLPWYNTLVWVGITVPTGLLVLFGAGLWRAAVRWRQEPAGLLLALHWGVLLVVRAIPGTPPHDAERLLLPSFAFLAALAGIGAAWIVELAGPRRRLATTAVAATLAATATSLLWYKPQWLSYYNLLIGGLRGAAAAGMEPAYYWDGLDEEVVQWLNTHTGAGEKVIFAAPPAENLALLHRWGLLRCEYRARSPNPARWYVVQHRPSAWTPTHRQWLAGAKPVFQKRIRAGGFGPWRLDVPVISVYGLEPQGPRSHGAEDRAGAGPG
;
A
#
# COMPACT_ATOMS: atom_id res chain seq x y z
N MET A 1 42.06 25.15 -4.01
CA MET A 1 41.55 23.77 -3.84
C MET A 1 42.25 23.09 -2.67
N ALA A 2 42.07 23.57 -1.49
CA ALA A 2 42.60 22.97 -0.26
C ALA A 2 41.55 23.17 0.81
N GLY A 3 41.20 22.11 1.56
CA GLY A 3 40.41 22.27 2.78
C GLY A 3 39.02 21.60 2.82
N TYR A 4 38.76 20.49 2.16
CA TYR A 4 37.49 19.75 2.31
C TYR A 4 37.61 18.42 3.12
N ASN A 5 38.74 18.24 3.83
CA ASN A 5 38.99 17.04 4.65
C ASN A 5 38.68 17.21 6.15
N GLY A 6 38.08 18.29 6.54
CA GLY A 6 37.73 18.55 7.93
C GLY A 6 36.24 18.45 8.17
N ALA A 7 35.81 17.43 8.94
CA ALA A 7 34.51 17.28 9.57
C ALA A 7 33.39 16.64 8.73
N MET A 8 33.63 15.54 8.02
CA MET A 8 32.60 14.50 8.01
C MET A 8 32.60 13.83 9.39
N ARG A 9 32.11 14.57 10.40
CA ARG A 9 31.74 13.97 11.69
C ARG A 9 30.72 12.90 11.39
N CYS A 10 31.03 11.71 11.87
CA CYS A 10 30.21 10.51 11.81
C CYS A 10 28.74 10.82 12.11
N TYR A 11 27.94 11.11 11.08
CA TYR A 11 26.49 11.04 11.18
C TYR A 11 26.04 9.57 11.01
N ALA A 12 26.59 8.68 11.83
CA ALA A 12 25.81 7.64 12.40
C ALA A 12 24.75 8.36 13.23
N PHE A 13 23.50 8.29 12.80
CA PHE A 13 22.28 8.82 13.44
C PHE A 13 22.53 9.31 14.87
N GLY A 14 22.46 10.65 15.07
CA GLY A 14 22.94 11.36 16.26
C GLY A 14 22.53 10.69 17.58
N HIS A 15 23.47 10.63 18.49
CA HIS A 15 23.26 10.18 19.86
C HIS A 15 22.34 11.18 20.59
N ASN A 16 21.03 11.03 20.47
CA ASN A 16 20.12 11.64 21.42
C ASN A 16 20.10 10.76 22.68
N ALA A 17 20.29 11.37 23.84
CA ALA A 17 20.67 10.79 25.14
C ALA A 17 19.65 9.85 25.82
N LYS A 18 18.64 9.34 25.13
CA LYS A 18 17.82 8.26 25.66
C LYS A 18 18.43 6.93 25.25
N GLY A 19 18.75 6.09 26.23
CA GLY A 19 19.46 4.83 26.02
C GLY A 19 18.77 3.93 24.99
N PRO A 20 19.52 3.00 24.36
CA PRO A 20 19.01 2.10 23.32
C PRO A 20 17.78 1.29 23.79
N LEU A 21 17.69 0.96 25.07
CA LEU A 21 16.54 0.26 25.68
C LEU A 21 15.23 1.07 25.59
N ALA A 22 15.25 2.38 25.87
CA ALA A 22 14.05 3.22 25.80
C ALA A 22 13.54 3.34 24.35
N THR A 23 14.45 3.38 23.36
CA THR A 23 14.07 3.42 21.95
C THR A 23 13.52 2.06 21.51
N ALA A 24 14.06 0.95 21.99
CA ALA A 24 13.57 -0.40 21.70
C ALA A 24 12.16 -0.60 22.30
N ALA A 25 11.92 -0.17 23.55
CA ALA A 25 10.60 -0.22 24.17
C ALA A 25 9.56 0.58 23.36
N GLY A 26 9.93 1.78 22.88
CA GLY A 26 9.07 2.56 21.98
C GLY A 26 8.80 1.88 20.63
N ALA A 27 9.76 1.14 20.08
CA ALA A 27 9.57 0.34 18.87
C ALA A 27 8.58 -0.81 19.09
N CYS A 28 8.68 -1.52 20.22
CA CYS A 28 7.71 -2.55 20.60
C CYS A 28 6.30 -1.95 20.80
N ALA A 29 6.21 -0.77 21.45
CA ALA A 29 4.94 -0.07 21.59
C ALA A 29 4.34 0.34 20.23
N ALA A 30 5.15 0.79 19.28
CA ALA A 30 4.72 1.13 17.93
C ALA A 30 4.13 -0.10 17.19
N ALA A 31 4.78 -1.26 17.28
CA ALA A 31 4.26 -2.51 16.74
C ALA A 31 2.95 -2.92 17.41
N ALA A 32 2.86 -2.80 18.74
CA ALA A 32 1.65 -3.13 19.49
C ALA A 32 0.48 -2.20 19.14
N ILE A 33 0.69 -0.89 19.02
CA ILE A 33 -0.32 0.07 18.59
C ILE A 33 -0.88 -0.32 17.21
N TRP A 34 -0.01 -0.66 16.27
CA TRP A 34 -0.43 -1.14 14.96
C TRP A 34 -1.29 -2.40 15.06
N LEU A 35 -0.80 -3.42 15.76
CA LEU A 35 -1.49 -4.71 15.87
C LEU A 35 -2.86 -4.57 16.55
N VAL A 36 -2.99 -3.72 17.55
CA VAL A 36 -4.29 -3.43 18.20
C VAL A 36 -5.22 -2.70 17.22
N ALA A 37 -4.73 -1.65 16.54
CA ALA A 37 -5.55 -0.87 15.61
C ALA A 37 -6.03 -1.70 14.41
N ALA A 38 -5.14 -2.46 13.76
CA ALA A 38 -5.46 -3.26 12.60
C ALA A 38 -6.14 -4.59 12.96
N GLY A 39 -5.70 -5.24 14.07
CA GLY A 39 -6.19 -6.56 14.51
C GLY A 39 -7.65 -6.54 14.89
N SER A 40 -8.12 -5.48 15.57
CA SER A 40 -9.54 -5.32 15.94
C SER A 40 -10.49 -5.32 14.73
N LEU A 41 -9.95 -5.15 13.52
CA LEU A 41 -10.69 -5.02 12.26
C LEU A 41 -10.30 -6.09 11.23
N ALA A 42 -9.41 -7.01 11.58
CA ALA A 42 -8.85 -7.97 10.63
C ALA A 42 -9.90 -8.85 9.95
N GLY A 43 -10.94 -9.28 10.67
CA GLY A 43 -12.02 -10.10 10.13
C GLY A 43 -13.14 -9.34 9.43
N ARG A 44 -13.06 -8.00 9.35
CA ARG A 44 -14.12 -7.16 8.78
C ARG A 44 -13.94 -6.97 7.28
N LEU A 45 -15.07 -6.99 6.56
CA LEU A 45 -15.14 -6.55 5.18
C LEU A 45 -14.94 -5.01 5.10
N PRO A 46 -14.61 -4.46 3.96
CA PRO A 46 -14.52 -5.13 2.66
C PRO A 46 -13.18 -5.83 2.43
N MET A 47 -13.17 -6.62 1.35
CA MET A 47 -11.95 -7.16 0.74
C MET A 47 -11.53 -6.26 -0.43
N GLY A 48 -10.23 -6.00 -0.57
CA GLY A 48 -9.69 -5.32 -1.76
C GLY A 48 -9.66 -6.22 -3.00
N TRP A 49 -9.50 -5.62 -4.19
CA TRP A 49 -9.52 -6.34 -5.47
C TRP A 49 -8.59 -7.55 -5.51
N ASP A 50 -7.30 -7.36 -5.21
CA ASP A 50 -6.28 -8.42 -5.31
C ASP A 50 -6.26 -9.36 -4.09
N GLU A 51 -7.02 -9.08 -3.05
CA GLU A 51 -6.95 -9.84 -1.79
C GLU A 51 -7.47 -11.27 -1.96
N GLY A 52 -8.61 -11.42 -2.64
CA GLY A 52 -9.17 -12.75 -2.91
C GLY A 52 -8.26 -13.60 -3.78
N ALA A 53 -7.70 -13.03 -4.83
CA ALA A 53 -6.76 -13.71 -5.71
C ALA A 53 -5.50 -14.15 -4.95
N ALA A 54 -4.95 -13.31 -4.08
CA ALA A 54 -3.78 -13.65 -3.26
C ALA A 54 -4.09 -14.78 -2.26
N ILE A 55 -5.28 -14.73 -1.62
CA ILE A 55 -5.74 -15.79 -0.70
C ILE A 55 -5.93 -17.11 -1.43
N VAL A 56 -6.67 -17.13 -2.53
CA VAL A 56 -6.91 -18.34 -3.33
C VAL A 56 -5.60 -18.94 -3.83
N ARG A 57 -4.70 -18.09 -4.37
CA ARG A 57 -3.38 -18.56 -4.84
C ARG A 57 -2.58 -19.21 -3.71
N SER A 58 -2.60 -18.65 -2.49
CA SER A 58 -1.86 -19.21 -1.35
C SER A 58 -2.38 -20.56 -0.87
N GLU A 59 -3.57 -20.98 -1.31
CA GLU A 59 -4.19 -22.28 -1.00
C GLU A 59 -3.89 -23.36 -2.03
N LEU A 60 -3.37 -22.99 -3.21
CA LEU A 60 -3.01 -23.95 -4.25
C LEU A 60 -1.76 -24.74 -3.83
N PRO A 61 -1.75 -26.08 -4.00
CA PRO A 61 -0.59 -26.90 -3.59
C PRO A 61 0.68 -26.56 -4.38
N ASP A 62 0.54 -26.08 -5.61
CA ASP A 62 1.63 -25.71 -6.52
C ASP A 62 1.98 -24.21 -6.50
N TRP A 63 1.42 -23.43 -5.59
CA TRP A 63 1.67 -21.97 -5.51
C TRP A 63 3.15 -21.57 -5.55
N PRO A 64 4.10 -22.33 -4.92
CA PRO A 64 5.51 -21.95 -4.96
C PRO A 64 6.08 -21.94 -6.38
N PHE A 65 5.55 -22.77 -7.27
CA PHE A 65 6.02 -22.94 -8.64
C PHE A 65 5.26 -22.09 -9.67
N THR A 66 4.13 -21.48 -9.29
CA THR A 66 3.36 -20.57 -10.16
C THR A 66 3.73 -19.10 -9.97
N THR A 67 4.37 -18.76 -8.84
CA THR A 67 4.86 -17.40 -8.57
C THR A 67 5.85 -16.93 -9.64
N CYS A 68 5.91 -15.63 -9.86
CA CYS A 68 6.66 -14.98 -10.94
C CYS A 68 6.16 -15.27 -12.38
N ARG A 69 5.39 -16.33 -12.62
CA ARG A 69 4.84 -16.62 -13.95
C ARG A 69 3.80 -15.59 -14.38
N GLU A 70 2.98 -15.13 -13.44
CA GLU A 70 1.94 -14.12 -13.65
C GLU A 70 2.40 -12.70 -13.27
N GLY A 71 3.71 -12.49 -13.10
CA GLY A 71 4.28 -11.21 -12.72
C GLY A 71 4.20 -10.87 -11.23
N HIS A 72 3.75 -11.79 -10.37
CA HIS A 72 3.70 -11.60 -8.92
C HIS A 72 4.65 -12.56 -8.19
N PRO A 73 5.60 -12.05 -7.37
CA PRO A 73 6.51 -12.87 -6.57
C PRO A 73 5.82 -13.49 -5.34
N ALA A 74 6.53 -14.36 -4.62
CA ALA A 74 5.97 -15.27 -3.65
C ALA A 74 5.73 -14.73 -2.24
N LEU A 75 6.26 -13.57 -1.84
CA LEU A 75 6.26 -13.16 -0.42
C LEU A 75 4.86 -13.12 0.20
N VAL A 76 3.86 -12.62 -0.52
CA VAL A 76 2.47 -12.59 -0.04
C VAL A 76 1.93 -14.00 0.16
N ALA A 77 2.22 -14.91 -0.78
CA ALA A 77 1.81 -16.31 -0.71
C ALA A 77 2.53 -17.10 0.41
N VAL A 78 3.65 -16.60 0.94
CA VAL A 78 4.31 -17.12 2.16
C VAL A 78 3.65 -16.56 3.43
N LEU A 79 3.36 -15.27 3.46
CA LEU A 79 2.84 -14.60 4.66
C LEU A 79 1.40 -15.02 5.00
N ILE A 80 0.54 -15.26 4.01
CA ILE A 80 -0.84 -15.68 4.24
C ILE A 80 -0.91 -17.06 4.94
N PRO A 81 -0.28 -18.12 4.45
CA PRO A 81 -0.24 -19.41 5.16
C PRO A 81 0.43 -19.31 6.54
N ALA A 82 1.47 -18.51 6.69
CA ALA A 82 2.11 -18.30 7.98
C ALA A 82 1.13 -17.71 9.01
N GLY A 83 0.33 -16.70 8.63
CA GLY A 83 -0.71 -16.13 9.50
C GLY A 83 -1.79 -17.16 9.87
N ARG A 84 -2.21 -17.98 8.90
CA ARG A 84 -3.18 -19.07 9.13
C ARG A 84 -2.62 -20.16 10.04
N ALA A 85 -1.37 -20.56 9.86
CA ALA A 85 -0.71 -21.54 10.71
C ALA A 85 -0.61 -21.05 12.17
N LEU A 86 -0.36 -19.75 12.37
CA LEU A 86 -0.24 -19.16 13.70
C LEU A 86 -1.59 -19.09 14.45
N ALA A 87 -2.68 -18.75 13.79
CA ALA A 87 -3.94 -18.42 14.48
C ALA A 87 -5.22 -18.83 13.73
N GLY A 88 -5.13 -19.71 12.73
CA GLY A 88 -6.28 -20.09 11.91
C GLY A 88 -7.39 -20.81 12.69
N GLN A 89 -7.05 -21.46 13.79
CA GLN A 89 -8.02 -22.14 14.67
C GLN A 89 -8.79 -21.18 15.61
N TRP A 90 -8.30 -19.94 15.79
CA TRP A 90 -8.94 -18.97 16.71
C TRP A 90 -9.55 -17.78 15.99
N LEU A 91 -9.17 -17.55 14.73
CA LEU A 91 -9.58 -16.39 13.95
C LEU A 91 -10.49 -16.81 12.79
N THR A 92 -11.30 -15.86 12.31
CA THR A 92 -12.05 -16.05 11.07
C THR A 92 -11.09 -16.29 9.89
N PRO A 93 -11.53 -16.96 8.81
CA PRO A 93 -10.68 -17.23 7.65
C PRO A 93 -10.02 -15.96 7.07
N LEU A 94 -10.75 -14.84 7.03
CA LEU A 94 -10.23 -13.56 6.56
C LEU A 94 -9.21 -12.96 7.53
N ALA A 95 -9.49 -12.97 8.84
CA ALA A 95 -8.58 -12.45 9.85
C ALA A 95 -7.25 -13.21 9.88
N SER A 96 -7.31 -14.54 9.79
CA SER A 96 -6.12 -15.39 9.77
C SER A 96 -5.26 -15.19 8.51
N ALA A 97 -5.89 -14.95 7.35
CA ALA A 97 -5.17 -14.62 6.11
C ALA A 97 -4.45 -13.26 6.20
N ARG A 98 -5.07 -12.28 6.84
CA ARG A 98 -4.50 -10.93 7.03
C ARG A 98 -3.41 -10.88 8.10
N LEU A 99 -3.39 -11.83 9.04
CA LEU A 99 -2.48 -11.80 10.19
C LEU A 99 -1.00 -11.77 9.78
N GLY A 100 -0.57 -12.61 8.86
CA GLY A 100 0.83 -12.65 8.40
C GLY A 100 1.32 -11.31 7.83
N PRO A 101 0.65 -10.71 6.83
CA PRO A 101 0.94 -9.35 6.36
C PRO A 101 0.93 -8.30 7.46
N MET A 102 -0.01 -8.37 8.40
CA MET A 102 -0.10 -7.41 9.53
C MET A 102 1.07 -7.54 10.50
N LEU A 103 1.49 -8.76 10.83
CA LEU A 103 2.69 -9.01 11.65
C LEU A 103 3.96 -8.52 10.94
N PHE A 104 4.03 -8.72 9.63
CA PHE A 104 5.16 -8.23 8.84
C PHE A 104 5.25 -6.70 8.86
N PHE A 105 4.12 -6.00 8.77
CA PHE A 105 4.12 -4.55 8.94
C PHE A 105 4.40 -4.12 10.38
N ALA A 106 4.02 -4.89 11.41
CA ALA A 106 4.37 -4.58 12.80
C ALA A 106 5.90 -4.48 12.99
N VAL A 107 6.65 -5.40 12.36
CA VAL A 107 8.12 -5.35 12.35
C VAL A 107 8.62 -4.11 11.61
N ALA A 108 8.02 -3.75 10.47
CA ALA A 108 8.36 -2.55 9.73
C ALA A 108 8.06 -1.26 10.52
N ALA A 109 6.92 -1.20 11.22
CA ALA A 109 6.55 -0.08 12.09
C ALA A 109 7.52 0.09 13.26
N ALA A 110 7.94 -1.01 13.90
CA ALA A 110 8.96 -0.99 14.95
C ALA A 110 10.30 -0.47 14.41
N ALA A 111 10.72 -0.93 13.23
CA ALA A 111 11.95 -0.49 12.58
C ALA A 111 11.88 0.99 12.18
N LEU A 112 10.74 1.46 11.66
CA LEU A 112 10.50 2.86 11.33
C LEU A 112 10.62 3.76 12.56
N TYR A 113 9.90 3.39 13.65
CA TYR A 113 10.01 4.10 14.94
C TYR A 113 11.46 4.16 15.42
N TYR A 114 12.12 2.99 15.46
CA TYR A 114 13.49 2.88 15.97
C TYR A 114 14.46 3.79 15.20
N ARG A 115 14.43 3.75 13.90
CA ARG A 115 15.35 4.52 13.04
C ARG A 115 15.10 6.03 13.14
N ILE A 116 13.84 6.46 13.02
CA ILE A 116 13.50 7.89 13.12
C ILE A 116 13.67 8.38 14.57
N GLY A 117 13.27 7.58 15.55
CA GLY A 117 13.42 7.93 16.97
C GLY A 117 14.88 8.06 17.40
N ARG A 118 15.78 7.23 16.87
CA ARG A 118 17.23 7.34 17.11
C ARG A 118 17.85 8.57 16.47
N ALA A 119 17.37 8.95 15.28
CA ALA A 119 17.93 10.06 14.51
C ALA A 119 17.40 11.44 14.97
N TYR A 120 16.10 11.54 15.23
CA TYR A 120 15.39 12.81 15.42
C TYR A 120 14.62 12.88 16.74
N GLY A 121 14.77 11.89 17.61
CA GLY A 121 14.12 11.79 18.91
C GLY A 121 12.83 10.95 18.90
N PRO A 122 12.43 10.41 20.07
CA PRO A 122 11.31 9.47 20.20
C PRO A 122 9.98 10.07 19.75
N GLY A 123 9.76 11.38 19.91
CA GLY A 123 8.58 12.07 19.41
C GLY A 123 8.49 12.02 17.88
N ALA A 124 9.61 12.20 17.15
CA ALA A 124 9.66 12.07 15.70
C ALA A 124 9.32 10.64 15.26
N GLY A 125 9.87 9.64 15.95
CA GLY A 125 9.55 8.22 15.69
C GLY A 125 8.07 7.92 15.90
N LEU A 126 7.47 8.44 16.96
CA LEU A 126 6.04 8.28 17.24
C LEU A 126 5.18 8.94 16.15
N VAL A 127 5.50 10.18 15.77
CA VAL A 127 4.77 10.90 14.71
C VAL A 127 4.91 10.16 13.37
N ALA A 128 6.08 9.59 13.04
CA ALA A 128 6.27 8.80 11.82
C ALA A 128 5.34 7.58 11.78
N VAL A 129 5.26 6.80 12.87
CA VAL A 129 4.37 5.63 12.93
C VAL A 129 2.91 6.03 12.96
N LEU A 130 2.52 6.98 13.81
CA LEU A 130 1.15 7.49 13.83
C LEU A 130 0.77 8.11 12.49
N GLY A 131 1.71 8.80 11.81
CA GLY A 131 1.53 9.34 10.47
C GLY A 131 1.21 8.27 9.42
N VAL A 132 1.75 7.04 9.55
CA VAL A 132 1.32 5.91 8.71
C VAL A 132 -0.10 5.49 9.06
N LEU A 133 -0.41 5.36 10.36
CA LEU A 133 -1.72 4.87 10.82
C LEU A 133 -2.87 5.81 10.46
N VAL A 134 -2.66 7.13 10.56
CA VAL A 134 -3.73 8.11 10.32
C VAL A 134 -3.99 8.41 8.84
N GLN A 135 -3.30 7.76 7.93
CA GLN A 135 -3.58 7.80 6.48
C GLN A 135 -4.60 6.70 6.13
N PRO A 136 -5.89 7.00 5.92
CA PRO A 136 -6.92 5.95 5.82
C PRO A 136 -6.65 4.95 4.68
N ARG A 137 -6.22 5.41 3.51
CA ARG A 137 -5.94 4.54 2.37
C ARG A 137 -4.72 3.64 2.62
N LEU A 138 -3.62 4.21 3.17
CA LEU A 138 -2.45 3.40 3.51
C LEU A 138 -2.78 2.39 4.62
N PHE A 139 -3.51 2.81 5.66
CA PHE A 139 -3.99 1.93 6.73
C PHE A 139 -4.80 0.76 6.18
N ALA A 140 -5.72 1.03 5.22
CA ALA A 140 -6.49 -0.01 4.58
C ALA A 140 -5.58 -1.03 3.87
N HIS A 141 -4.68 -0.58 3.01
CA HIS A 141 -3.80 -1.47 2.26
C HIS A 141 -2.85 -2.29 3.14
N LEU A 142 -2.35 -1.72 4.25
CA LEU A 142 -1.44 -2.41 5.16
C LEU A 142 -2.09 -3.56 5.92
N ARG A 143 -3.41 -3.58 6.08
CA ARG A 143 -4.13 -4.67 6.74
C ARG A 143 -4.69 -5.73 5.80
N LEU A 144 -4.69 -5.49 4.47
CA LEU A 144 -5.15 -6.46 3.48
C LEU A 144 -4.13 -7.59 3.29
N ALA A 145 -4.61 -8.79 3.01
CA ALA A 145 -3.80 -9.91 2.56
C ALA A 145 -3.46 -9.76 1.06
N ALA A 146 -2.77 -8.66 0.70
CA ALA A 146 -2.48 -8.25 -0.66
C ALA A 146 -1.05 -7.72 -0.82
N PHE A 147 -0.62 -7.55 -2.07
CA PHE A 147 0.79 -7.26 -2.42
C PHE A 147 1.28 -5.89 -1.94
N ASP A 148 0.43 -4.87 -1.95
CA ASP A 148 0.86 -3.48 -1.78
C ASP A 148 1.29 -3.18 -0.35
N GLY A 149 0.54 -3.64 0.66
CA GLY A 149 0.91 -3.51 2.07
C GLY A 149 2.19 -4.28 2.42
N VAL A 150 2.39 -5.46 1.83
CA VAL A 150 3.60 -6.27 1.99
C VAL A 150 4.81 -5.57 1.33
N LEU A 151 4.63 -4.94 0.17
CA LEU A 151 5.67 -4.14 -0.47
C LEU A 151 6.09 -2.95 0.40
N VAL A 152 5.14 -2.20 0.97
CA VAL A 152 5.44 -1.09 1.90
C VAL A 152 6.27 -1.59 3.07
N SER A 153 5.87 -2.71 3.68
CA SER A 153 6.58 -3.31 4.82
C SER A 153 8.02 -3.68 4.48
N ALA A 154 8.21 -4.40 3.38
CA ALA A 154 9.53 -4.84 2.91
C ALA A 154 10.43 -3.65 2.54
N TRP A 155 9.87 -2.62 1.89
CA TRP A 155 10.61 -1.43 1.50
C TRP A 155 11.06 -0.59 2.71
N VAL A 156 10.18 -0.42 3.71
CA VAL A 156 10.54 0.23 4.98
C VAL A 156 11.63 -0.55 5.71
N LEU A 157 11.56 -1.89 5.74
CA LEU A 157 12.61 -2.74 6.32
C LEU A 157 13.94 -2.60 5.58
N ALA A 158 13.93 -2.61 4.24
CA ALA A 158 15.14 -2.40 3.45
C ALA A 158 15.78 -1.04 3.74
N TRP A 159 14.98 0.03 3.84
CA TRP A 159 15.48 1.34 4.26
C TRP A 159 16.01 1.31 5.71
N ALA A 160 15.29 0.69 6.63
CA ALA A 160 15.64 0.68 8.04
C ALA A 160 16.92 -0.12 8.34
N THR A 161 17.21 -1.16 7.61
CA THR A 161 18.41 -1.99 7.79
C THR A 161 19.64 -1.43 7.09
N PHE A 162 19.48 -0.47 6.16
CA PHE A 162 20.61 0.18 5.51
C PHE A 162 21.43 0.99 6.52
N THR A 163 22.65 0.53 6.78
CA THR A 163 23.58 1.16 7.72
C THR A 163 24.96 1.29 7.09
N LEU A 164 25.52 2.50 7.16
CA LEU A 164 26.92 2.76 6.87
C LEU A 164 27.57 3.11 8.21
N ARG A 165 28.37 2.20 8.76
CA ARG A 165 29.12 2.49 9.97
C ARG A 165 30.16 3.57 9.69
N ALA A 166 30.37 4.44 10.64
CA ALA A 166 31.51 5.34 10.66
C ALA A 166 32.79 4.51 10.59
N LYS A 167 33.87 5.11 10.02
CA LYS A 167 35.20 4.47 9.83
C LYS A 167 35.47 3.39 10.88
N LEU A 168 36.04 2.26 10.44
CA LEU A 168 36.63 1.28 11.35
C LEU A 168 37.29 2.03 12.51
N PRO A 169 37.02 1.65 13.77
CA PRO A 169 37.69 2.26 14.92
C PRO A 169 39.19 2.34 14.66
N SER A 170 39.84 3.46 15.03
CA SER A 170 41.27 3.59 14.88
C SER A 170 41.95 2.45 15.66
N PRO A 171 43.17 2.01 15.26
CA PRO A 171 43.89 0.93 15.97
C PRO A 171 44.02 1.16 17.49
N GLN A 172 43.94 2.42 17.94
CA GLN A 172 44.03 2.80 19.36
C GLN A 172 42.73 2.58 20.16
N SER A 173 41.55 2.39 19.51
CA SER A 173 40.28 2.11 20.19
C SER A 173 39.97 0.62 20.37
N HIS A 174 40.89 -0.24 19.93
CA HIS A 174 40.69 -1.71 19.90
C HIS A 174 41.02 -2.46 21.22
N ALA A 175 41.42 -1.74 22.28
CA ALA A 175 41.84 -2.41 23.52
C ALA A 175 40.65 -3.05 24.30
N CYS A 176 39.38 -2.71 24.00
CA CYS A 176 38.22 -3.14 24.80
C CYS A 176 37.13 -3.92 24.07
N ALA A 177 37.17 -4.12 22.75
CA ALA A 177 36.07 -4.83 22.06
C ALA A 177 36.50 -5.42 20.72
N GLY A 178 36.95 -6.68 20.71
CA GLY A 178 37.13 -7.50 19.50
C GLY A 178 37.99 -6.86 18.40
N GLY A 179 39.00 -7.53 17.92
CA GLY A 179 39.98 -7.00 16.97
C GLY A 179 39.41 -6.55 15.63
N PRO A 180 40.23 -6.01 14.70
CA PRO A 180 39.82 -5.45 13.39
C PRO A 180 38.95 -6.38 12.55
N LEU A 181 39.13 -7.70 12.66
CA LEU A 181 38.32 -8.72 11.99
C LEU A 181 36.86 -8.75 12.45
N ALA A 182 36.59 -8.55 13.76
CA ALA A 182 35.21 -8.51 14.28
C ALA A 182 34.44 -7.27 13.77
N GLY A 183 35.12 -6.14 13.63
CA GLY A 183 34.54 -4.92 13.04
C GLY A 183 34.19 -5.07 11.57
N ALA A 184 35.08 -5.68 10.78
CA ALA A 184 34.86 -5.98 9.36
C ALA A 184 33.69 -6.96 9.19
N PHE A 185 33.72 -8.09 9.91
CA PHE A 185 32.66 -9.10 9.87
C PHE A 185 31.29 -8.48 10.18
N SER A 186 31.19 -7.64 11.21
CA SER A 186 29.96 -6.95 11.58
C SER A 186 29.46 -5.98 10.50
N GLN A 187 30.36 -5.38 9.70
CA GLN A 187 29.98 -4.51 8.59
C GLN A 187 29.42 -5.33 7.41
N TYR A 188 30.09 -6.41 7.01
CA TYR A 188 29.60 -7.31 5.96
C TYR A 188 28.27 -7.95 6.34
N ALA A 189 28.12 -8.41 7.57
CA ALA A 189 26.85 -8.93 8.08
C ALA A 189 25.72 -7.91 7.98
N SER A 190 25.99 -6.61 8.24
CA SER A 190 24.98 -5.56 8.08
C SER A 190 24.59 -5.31 6.62
N TRP A 191 25.51 -5.43 5.67
CA TRP A 191 25.22 -5.32 4.24
C TRP A 191 24.44 -6.52 3.71
N VAL A 192 24.76 -7.72 4.18
CA VAL A 192 24.02 -8.96 3.87
C VAL A 192 22.58 -8.86 4.43
N LEU A 193 22.41 -8.39 5.67
CA LEU A 193 21.08 -8.17 6.25
C LEU A 193 20.28 -7.14 5.46
N TRP A 194 20.89 -6.02 5.07
CA TRP A 194 20.26 -5.05 4.20
C TRP A 194 19.86 -5.67 2.86
N GLY A 195 20.76 -6.43 2.24
CA GLY A 195 20.47 -7.15 1.01
C GLY A 195 19.32 -8.14 1.17
N ALA A 196 19.28 -8.90 2.25
CA ALA A 196 18.19 -9.83 2.52
C ALA A 196 16.84 -9.11 2.62
N THR A 197 16.77 -7.98 3.35
CA THR A 197 15.53 -7.18 3.43
C THR A 197 15.15 -6.52 2.11
N LEU A 198 16.13 -6.11 1.29
CA LEU A 198 15.91 -5.63 -0.07
C LEU A 198 15.34 -6.76 -0.96
N GLY A 199 15.84 -8.00 -0.80
CA GLY A 199 15.31 -9.19 -1.47
C GLY A 199 13.87 -9.51 -1.07
N LEU A 200 13.44 -9.19 0.15
CA LEU A 200 12.02 -9.24 0.53
C LEU A 200 11.19 -8.24 -0.29
N ALA A 201 11.70 -7.02 -0.53
CA ALA A 201 11.02 -6.05 -1.38
C ALA A 201 10.91 -6.54 -2.84
N PHE A 202 11.96 -7.16 -3.38
CA PHE A 202 11.95 -7.83 -4.69
C PHE A 202 10.92 -8.95 -4.75
N SER A 203 10.75 -9.69 -3.65
CA SER A 203 9.81 -10.81 -3.52
C SER A 203 8.38 -10.39 -3.17
N ALA A 204 8.14 -9.10 -2.88
CA ALA A 204 6.80 -8.57 -2.63
C ALA A 204 6.08 -8.17 -3.93
N LYS A 205 6.76 -7.41 -4.80
CA LYS A 205 6.19 -6.90 -6.06
C LYS A 205 7.33 -6.45 -6.99
N ALA A 206 7.12 -6.49 -8.30
CA ALA A 206 8.13 -6.03 -9.27
C ALA A 206 8.60 -4.59 -9.02
N THR A 207 7.72 -3.69 -8.59
CA THR A 207 8.10 -2.32 -8.21
C THR A 207 9.07 -2.26 -7.02
N GLY A 208 9.19 -3.32 -6.22
CA GLY A 208 10.16 -3.41 -5.12
C GLY A 208 11.63 -3.31 -5.58
N TRP A 209 11.92 -3.66 -6.85
CA TRP A 209 13.26 -3.51 -7.43
C TRP A 209 13.71 -2.06 -7.52
N LEU A 210 12.75 -1.11 -7.62
CA LEU A 210 13.03 0.32 -7.63
C LEU A 210 13.53 0.83 -6.27
N ALA A 211 13.38 0.05 -5.19
CA ALA A 211 13.90 0.40 -3.86
C ALA A 211 15.43 0.55 -3.83
N THR A 212 16.15 -0.02 -4.82
CA THR A 212 17.60 0.09 -4.95
C THR A 212 18.04 1.49 -5.39
N ILE A 213 17.22 2.18 -6.20
CA ILE A 213 17.56 3.48 -6.83
C ILE A 213 17.88 4.57 -5.79
N PRO A 214 17.07 4.81 -4.74
CA PRO A 214 17.36 5.82 -3.73
C PRO A 214 18.73 5.65 -3.06
N PHE A 215 19.14 4.43 -2.78
CA PHE A 215 20.47 4.16 -2.18
C PHE A 215 21.59 4.50 -3.15
N ALA A 216 21.47 4.10 -4.41
CA ALA A 216 22.47 4.38 -5.44
C ALA A 216 22.60 5.89 -5.68
N VAL A 217 21.47 6.61 -5.85
CA VAL A 217 21.45 8.06 -6.04
C VAL A 217 22.06 8.77 -4.83
N TRP A 218 21.68 8.36 -3.61
CA TRP A 218 22.23 8.91 -2.38
C TRP A 218 23.76 8.72 -2.30
N GLY A 219 24.26 7.52 -2.65
CA GLY A 219 25.69 7.22 -2.71
C GLY A 219 26.44 8.09 -3.71
N LEU A 220 25.85 8.36 -4.87
CA LEU A 220 26.40 9.24 -5.90
C LEU A 220 26.45 10.71 -5.42
N VAL A 221 25.36 11.21 -4.82
CA VAL A 221 25.26 12.59 -4.31
C VAL A 221 26.34 12.87 -3.27
N TYR A 222 26.56 11.94 -2.34
CA TYR A 222 27.56 12.12 -1.28
C TYR A 222 28.94 11.58 -1.66
N ARG A 223 29.09 10.95 -2.84
CA ARG A 223 30.33 10.29 -3.30
C ARG A 223 30.86 9.30 -2.26
N ASP A 224 29.97 8.58 -1.58
CA ASP A 224 30.31 7.64 -0.51
C ASP A 224 30.58 6.24 -1.08
N ARG A 225 31.85 5.90 -1.22
CA ARG A 225 32.29 4.58 -1.75
C ARG A 225 31.75 3.41 -0.93
N ARG A 226 31.38 3.61 0.34
CA ARG A 226 30.80 2.55 1.17
C ARG A 226 29.45 2.07 0.63
N VAL A 227 28.72 2.93 -0.08
CA VAL A 227 27.48 2.53 -0.77
C VAL A 227 27.79 1.56 -1.91
N ALA A 228 28.85 1.78 -2.66
CA ALA A 228 29.24 0.84 -3.71
C ALA A 228 29.60 -0.54 -3.13
N HIS A 229 30.30 -0.60 -1.99
CA HIS A 229 30.55 -1.86 -1.29
C HIS A 229 29.24 -2.47 -0.74
N ALA A 230 28.35 -1.66 -0.14
CA ALA A 230 27.05 -2.15 0.32
C ALA A 230 26.23 -2.75 -0.84
N LEU A 231 26.22 -2.12 -2.01
CA LEU A 231 25.59 -2.65 -3.22
C LEU A 231 26.28 -3.94 -3.69
N ALA A 232 27.61 -3.98 -3.71
CA ALA A 232 28.37 -5.15 -4.16
C ALA A 232 28.11 -6.40 -3.31
N PHE A 233 27.93 -6.27 -1.98
CA PHE A 233 27.63 -7.38 -1.08
C PHE A 233 26.13 -7.58 -0.84
N GLY A 234 25.37 -6.50 -0.83
CA GLY A 234 23.93 -6.54 -0.57
C GLY A 234 23.11 -7.04 -1.76
N LEU A 235 23.44 -6.66 -3.01
CA LEU A 235 22.68 -7.13 -4.17
C LEU A 235 22.73 -8.64 -4.38
N PRO A 236 23.90 -9.33 -4.25
CA PRO A 236 23.90 -10.79 -4.25
C PRO A 236 23.03 -11.40 -3.15
N ALA A 237 23.03 -10.84 -1.93
CA ALA A 237 22.17 -11.30 -0.85
C ALA A 237 20.68 -11.03 -1.16
N ALA A 238 20.36 -9.92 -1.80
CA ALA A 238 19.00 -9.61 -2.24
C ALA A 238 18.50 -10.59 -3.31
N LEU A 239 19.33 -10.89 -4.31
CA LEU A 239 19.03 -11.90 -5.33
C LEU A 239 18.91 -13.30 -4.71
N GLY A 240 19.80 -13.67 -3.80
CA GLY A 240 19.73 -14.94 -3.08
C GLY A 240 18.41 -15.08 -2.30
N THR A 241 17.99 -14.02 -1.59
CA THR A 241 16.69 -13.99 -0.89
C THR A 241 15.51 -14.07 -1.86
N PHE A 242 15.57 -13.34 -2.98
CA PHE A 242 14.56 -13.41 -4.02
C PHE A 242 14.44 -14.81 -4.61
N TRP A 243 15.54 -15.46 -4.95
CA TRP A 243 15.53 -16.84 -5.47
C TRP A 243 15.06 -17.85 -4.43
N LEU A 244 15.53 -17.72 -3.17
CA LEU A 244 15.11 -18.61 -2.09
C LEU A 244 13.57 -18.61 -1.91
N LEU A 245 12.96 -17.43 -1.96
CA LEU A 245 11.52 -17.27 -1.78
C LEU A 245 10.68 -17.64 -3.02
N ASN A 246 11.30 -17.76 -4.20
CA ASN A 246 10.62 -18.03 -5.45
C ASN A 246 11.09 -19.36 -6.07
N PRO A 247 10.61 -20.53 -5.61
CA PRO A 247 11.08 -21.85 -6.06
C PRO A 247 10.95 -22.07 -7.57
N ARG A 248 10.03 -21.38 -8.22
CA ARG A 248 9.89 -21.38 -9.69
C ARG A 248 11.19 -21.04 -10.42
N LEU A 249 12.08 -20.27 -9.78
CA LEU A 249 13.33 -19.78 -10.35
C LEU A 249 14.52 -20.70 -10.08
N TRP A 250 14.37 -21.74 -9.23
CA TRP A 250 15.52 -22.55 -8.79
C TRP A 250 16.25 -23.28 -9.92
N GLY A 251 15.49 -23.76 -10.93
CA GLY A 251 16.09 -24.44 -12.09
C GLY A 251 16.84 -23.48 -13.03
N GLN A 252 16.43 -22.24 -13.12
CA GLN A 252 16.96 -21.22 -14.03
C GLN A 252 16.93 -19.82 -13.39
N PRO A 253 17.75 -19.56 -12.34
CA PRO A 253 17.61 -18.36 -11.52
C PRO A 253 17.86 -17.07 -12.32
N ILE A 254 18.85 -17.02 -13.18
CA ILE A 254 19.18 -15.83 -13.98
C ILE A 254 18.14 -15.63 -15.09
N GLU A 255 17.90 -16.65 -15.91
CA GLU A 255 16.95 -16.59 -17.03
C GLU A 255 15.53 -16.33 -16.56
N GLY A 256 15.10 -17.02 -15.49
CA GLY A 256 13.79 -16.82 -14.89
C GLY A 256 13.62 -15.42 -14.30
N THR A 257 14.67 -14.86 -13.68
CA THR A 257 14.66 -13.47 -13.20
C THR A 257 14.54 -12.47 -14.35
N LEU A 258 15.31 -12.68 -15.42
CA LEU A 258 15.23 -11.82 -16.60
C LEU A 258 13.85 -11.91 -17.28
N ALA A 259 13.29 -13.11 -17.38
CA ALA A 259 11.94 -13.32 -17.90
C ALA A 259 10.89 -12.61 -17.03
N PHE A 260 10.98 -12.73 -15.69
CA PHE A 260 10.13 -12.01 -14.75
C PHE A 260 10.22 -10.49 -14.90
N LEU A 261 11.43 -9.95 -15.03
CA LEU A 261 11.62 -8.51 -15.23
C LEU A 261 11.08 -8.05 -16.57
N ARG A 262 11.34 -8.78 -17.67
CA ARG A 262 10.78 -8.48 -19.01
C ARG A 262 9.25 -8.51 -18.98
N LEU A 263 8.65 -9.52 -18.35
CA LEU A 263 7.19 -9.63 -18.20
C LEU A 263 6.60 -8.37 -17.54
N ASN A 264 7.25 -7.86 -16.48
CA ASN A 264 6.77 -6.68 -15.77
C ASN A 264 7.07 -5.36 -16.48
N LEU A 265 8.16 -5.26 -17.25
CA LEU A 265 8.45 -4.10 -18.08
C LEU A 265 7.46 -3.97 -19.24
N HIS A 266 7.08 -5.09 -19.86
CA HIS A 266 6.11 -5.14 -20.96
C HIS A 266 4.68 -5.48 -20.48
N ARG A 267 4.39 -5.24 -19.19
CA ARG A 267 3.09 -5.58 -18.61
C ARG A 267 1.92 -4.84 -19.26
N ALA A 268 2.16 -3.64 -19.74
CA ALA A 268 1.18 -2.83 -20.45
C ALA A 268 0.70 -3.46 -21.77
N GLU A 269 1.54 -4.31 -22.39
CA GLU A 269 1.24 -4.96 -23.66
C GLU A 269 0.39 -6.24 -23.49
N GLN A 270 0.14 -6.68 -22.24
CA GLN A 270 -0.60 -7.91 -21.98
C GLN A 270 -2.10 -7.69 -22.11
N PRO A 271 -2.83 -8.57 -22.83
CA PRO A 271 -4.28 -8.49 -22.94
C PRO A 271 -4.97 -8.48 -21.58
N GLY A 272 -5.95 -7.60 -21.40
CA GLY A 272 -6.76 -7.51 -20.17
C GLY A 272 -6.12 -6.73 -19.02
N LEU A 273 -4.91 -6.18 -19.17
CA LEU A 273 -4.27 -5.34 -18.15
C LEU A 273 -4.39 -3.83 -18.41
N ASN A 274 -5.22 -3.42 -19.37
CA ASN A 274 -5.58 -2.01 -19.56
C ASN A 274 -6.61 -1.60 -18.47
N ILE A 275 -6.11 -1.32 -17.26
CA ILE A 275 -6.95 -0.91 -16.13
C ILE A 275 -7.08 0.60 -16.16
N ALA A 276 -8.28 1.07 -16.52
CA ALA A 276 -8.57 2.49 -16.57
C ALA A 276 -8.75 3.11 -15.18
N THR A 277 -8.49 4.40 -15.09
CA THR A 277 -8.70 5.23 -13.89
C THR A 277 -9.37 6.54 -14.29
N GLN A 278 -10.39 6.96 -13.54
CA GLN A 278 -10.98 8.28 -13.73
C GLN A 278 -10.22 9.33 -12.91
N PHE A 279 -9.82 10.41 -13.57
CA PHE A 279 -9.08 11.51 -12.96
C PHE A 279 -9.65 12.85 -13.46
N PHE A 280 -10.22 13.64 -12.57
CA PHE A 280 -10.95 14.88 -12.86
C PHE A 280 -11.96 14.75 -14.01
N GLY A 281 -12.83 13.74 -13.91
CA GLY A 281 -13.93 13.51 -14.85
C GLY A 281 -13.54 12.86 -16.18
N ARG A 282 -12.24 12.66 -16.43
CA ARG A 282 -11.74 11.98 -17.63
C ARG A 282 -11.24 10.58 -17.31
N ILE A 283 -11.48 9.63 -18.19
CA ILE A 283 -10.97 8.27 -18.09
C ILE A 283 -9.63 8.21 -18.80
N TYR A 284 -8.63 7.69 -18.09
CA TYR A 284 -7.27 7.48 -18.59
C TYR A 284 -6.97 5.98 -18.58
N ASP A 285 -6.25 5.54 -19.60
CA ASP A 285 -5.85 4.16 -19.83
C ASP A 285 -4.44 4.13 -20.49
N LEU A 286 -4.07 3.03 -21.13
CA LEU A 286 -2.79 2.90 -21.80
C LEU A 286 -2.69 3.77 -23.06
N ASP A 287 -3.83 3.95 -23.78
CA ASP A 287 -3.90 4.76 -24.98
C ASP A 287 -3.96 6.25 -24.67
N HIS A 288 -4.53 6.58 -23.52
CA HIS A 288 -4.68 7.94 -23.01
C HIS A 288 -4.01 8.04 -21.63
N PRO A 289 -2.68 8.25 -21.54
CA PRO A 289 -1.94 8.22 -20.29
C PRO A 289 -2.27 9.39 -19.36
N LEU A 290 -2.17 9.16 -18.06
CA LEU A 290 -2.33 10.19 -17.04
C LEU A 290 -1.30 11.32 -17.24
N PRO A 291 -1.68 12.59 -16.96
CA PRO A 291 -0.74 13.71 -17.00
C PRO A 291 0.39 13.50 -15.98
N TRP A 292 1.60 13.99 -16.28
CA TRP A 292 2.79 13.79 -15.44
C TRP A 292 2.64 14.24 -13.98
N TYR A 293 1.78 15.23 -13.72
CA TYR A 293 1.53 15.74 -12.38
C TYR A 293 0.55 14.89 -11.55
N ASN A 294 -0.01 13.83 -12.12
CA ASN A 294 -1.00 12.98 -11.45
C ASN A 294 -0.53 12.47 -10.07
N THR A 295 0.74 12.09 -9.96
CA THR A 295 1.30 11.53 -8.73
C THR A 295 1.31 12.53 -7.57
N LEU A 296 1.64 13.79 -7.85
CA LEU A 296 1.60 14.87 -6.86
C LEU A 296 0.17 15.21 -6.45
N VAL A 297 -0.77 15.19 -7.42
CA VAL A 297 -2.19 15.40 -7.14
C VAL A 297 -2.72 14.28 -6.25
N TRP A 298 -2.44 13.01 -6.57
CA TRP A 298 -2.87 11.89 -5.71
C TRP A 298 -2.35 12.05 -4.28
N VAL A 299 -1.08 12.37 -4.07
CA VAL A 299 -0.54 12.66 -2.74
C VAL A 299 -1.28 13.82 -2.09
N GLY A 300 -1.49 14.91 -2.83
CA GLY A 300 -2.13 16.13 -2.34
C GLY A 300 -3.57 15.95 -1.87
N ILE A 301 -4.34 15.06 -2.51
CA ILE A 301 -5.79 14.89 -2.23
C ILE A 301 -6.12 13.64 -1.40
N THR A 302 -5.18 12.68 -1.23
CA THR A 302 -5.44 11.43 -0.49
C THR A 302 -4.66 11.32 0.82
N VAL A 303 -3.64 12.15 1.04
CA VAL A 303 -2.98 12.27 2.35
C VAL A 303 -3.74 13.29 3.21
N PRO A 304 -4.03 13.00 4.49
CA PRO A 304 -4.70 13.95 5.37
C PRO A 304 -3.95 15.29 5.47
N THR A 305 -4.70 16.40 5.39
CA THR A 305 -4.14 17.76 5.26
C THR A 305 -3.16 18.11 6.40
N GLY A 306 -3.49 17.76 7.64
CA GLY A 306 -2.58 18.01 8.78
C GLY A 306 -1.25 17.28 8.64
N LEU A 307 -1.26 16.06 8.10
CA LEU A 307 -0.04 15.29 7.85
C LEU A 307 0.78 15.90 6.70
N LEU A 308 0.12 16.45 5.66
CA LEU A 308 0.82 17.17 4.57
C LEU A 308 1.58 18.40 5.09
N VAL A 309 1.04 19.12 6.06
CA VAL A 309 1.74 20.27 6.69
C VAL A 309 3.02 19.81 7.39
N LEU A 310 2.92 18.75 8.22
CA LEU A 310 4.08 18.19 8.91
C LEU A 310 5.11 17.62 7.91
N PHE A 311 4.64 16.96 6.87
CA PHE A 311 5.48 16.45 5.77
C PHE A 311 6.20 17.59 5.05
N GLY A 312 5.51 18.68 4.70
CA GLY A 312 6.12 19.84 4.05
C GLY A 312 7.26 20.43 4.88
N ALA A 313 7.07 20.57 6.20
CA ALA A 313 8.12 21.00 7.11
C ALA A 313 9.32 20.03 7.12
N GLY A 314 9.06 18.71 7.13
CA GLY A 314 10.12 17.70 7.10
C GLY A 314 10.89 17.66 5.79
N LEU A 315 10.18 17.77 4.67
CA LEU A 315 10.78 17.83 3.34
C LEU A 315 11.64 19.10 3.18
N TRP A 316 11.15 20.24 3.68
CA TRP A 316 11.91 21.48 3.71
C TRP A 316 13.18 21.34 4.54
N ARG A 317 13.09 20.78 5.77
CA ARG A 317 14.29 20.49 6.60
C ARG A 317 15.27 19.60 5.84
N ALA A 318 14.80 18.54 5.21
CA ALA A 318 15.64 17.63 4.43
C ALA A 318 16.34 18.37 3.27
N ALA A 319 15.63 19.29 2.60
CA ALA A 319 16.15 20.07 1.49
C ALA A 319 17.21 21.11 1.96
N VAL A 320 16.94 21.88 3.01
CA VAL A 320 17.87 22.92 3.46
C VAL A 320 19.07 22.36 4.22
N ARG A 321 18.93 21.20 4.84
CA ARG A 321 19.99 20.53 5.62
C ARG A 321 20.58 19.28 4.93
N TRP A 322 20.37 19.12 3.63
CA TRP A 322 20.78 17.91 2.91
C TRP A 322 22.26 17.54 3.08
N ARG A 323 23.15 18.55 3.22
CA ARG A 323 24.60 18.33 3.45
C ARG A 323 24.92 17.95 4.90
N GLN A 324 24.16 18.44 5.88
CA GLN A 324 24.37 18.21 7.31
C GLN A 324 23.62 16.98 7.82
N GLU A 325 22.44 16.69 7.25
CA GLU A 325 21.54 15.60 7.63
C GLU A 325 21.26 14.66 6.44
N PRO A 326 22.24 13.82 6.02
CA PRO A 326 22.10 12.96 4.85
C PRO A 326 20.91 11.99 4.90
N ALA A 327 20.46 11.63 6.10
CA ALA A 327 19.32 10.74 6.31
C ALA A 327 18.00 11.35 5.80
N GLY A 328 17.83 12.68 5.91
CA GLY A 328 16.67 13.38 5.38
C GLY A 328 16.57 13.28 3.86
N LEU A 329 17.68 13.44 3.15
CA LEU A 329 17.72 13.28 1.70
C LEU A 329 17.41 11.84 1.28
N LEU A 330 17.95 10.83 1.99
CA LEU A 330 17.63 9.43 1.68
C LEU A 330 16.14 9.15 1.78
N LEU A 331 15.47 9.66 2.83
CA LEU A 331 14.01 9.56 2.97
C LEU A 331 13.26 10.27 1.83
N ALA A 332 13.70 11.47 1.45
CA ALA A 332 13.11 12.21 0.34
C ALA A 332 13.26 11.48 -1.00
N LEU A 333 14.40 10.81 -1.23
CA LEU A 333 14.62 9.98 -2.41
C LEU A 333 13.70 8.75 -2.42
N HIS A 334 13.52 8.07 -1.28
CA HIS A 334 12.57 6.96 -1.17
C HIS A 334 11.12 7.41 -1.35
N TRP A 335 10.76 8.60 -0.85
CA TRP A 335 9.46 9.19 -1.11
C TRP A 335 9.27 9.50 -2.60
N GLY A 336 10.26 10.09 -3.25
CA GLY A 336 10.15 10.64 -4.60
C GLY A 336 10.25 9.61 -5.73
N VAL A 337 10.99 8.49 -5.54
CA VAL A 337 11.32 7.58 -6.64
C VAL A 337 10.08 7.04 -7.37
N LEU A 338 9.05 6.60 -6.66
CA LEU A 338 7.83 6.09 -7.30
C LEU A 338 7.01 7.21 -7.92
N LEU A 339 6.99 8.40 -7.33
CA LEU A 339 6.32 9.56 -7.91
C LEU A 339 6.91 9.91 -9.27
N VAL A 340 8.25 9.92 -9.37
CA VAL A 340 8.96 10.22 -10.62
C VAL A 340 8.72 9.12 -11.65
N VAL A 341 8.91 7.85 -11.29
CA VAL A 341 8.71 6.72 -12.22
C VAL A 341 7.27 6.68 -12.74
N ARG A 342 6.29 6.94 -11.89
CA ARG A 342 4.87 6.93 -12.28
C ARG A 342 4.41 8.19 -13.02
N ALA A 343 5.19 9.25 -12.99
CA ALA A 343 4.97 10.45 -13.79
C ALA A 343 5.45 10.30 -15.25
N ILE A 344 6.23 9.26 -15.57
CA ILE A 344 6.72 9.00 -16.93
C ILE A 344 5.53 8.61 -17.82
N PRO A 345 5.34 9.25 -18.99
CA PRO A 345 4.31 8.87 -19.94
C PRO A 345 4.38 7.40 -20.32
N GLY A 346 3.22 6.76 -20.53
CA GLY A 346 3.12 5.34 -20.89
C GLY A 346 3.15 4.37 -19.68
N THR A 347 3.33 4.87 -18.47
CA THR A 347 3.10 4.01 -17.28
C THR A 347 1.60 3.75 -17.10
N PRO A 348 1.18 2.47 -16.87
CA PRO A 348 -0.23 2.14 -16.71
C PRO A 348 -0.90 2.93 -15.57
N PRO A 349 -2.11 3.50 -15.76
CA PRO A 349 -2.74 4.40 -14.77
C PRO A 349 -3.31 3.71 -13.52
N HIS A 350 -3.17 2.41 -13.37
CA HIS A 350 -3.75 1.54 -12.34
C HIS A 350 -4.08 2.22 -11.01
N ASP A 351 -5.35 2.19 -10.63
CA ASP A 351 -5.88 2.38 -9.28
C ASP A 351 -5.24 3.53 -8.46
N ALA A 352 -5.29 4.75 -9.00
CA ALA A 352 -4.95 5.98 -8.28
C ALA A 352 -3.54 5.94 -7.62
N GLU A 353 -3.46 6.17 -6.28
CA GLU A 353 -2.21 6.19 -5.52
C GLU A 353 -1.68 4.81 -5.13
N ARG A 354 -2.39 3.71 -5.41
CA ARG A 354 -2.02 2.35 -4.95
C ARG A 354 -0.56 1.99 -5.26
N LEU A 355 -0.09 2.36 -6.44
CA LEU A 355 1.27 2.08 -6.87
C LEU A 355 2.32 3.02 -6.26
N LEU A 356 1.88 4.01 -5.47
CA LEU A 356 2.73 4.98 -4.76
C LEU A 356 2.83 4.68 -3.25
N LEU A 357 2.16 3.64 -2.73
CA LEU A 357 2.01 3.40 -1.29
C LEU A 357 3.33 3.37 -0.49
N PRO A 358 4.46 2.82 -0.97
CA PRO A 358 5.75 2.98 -0.28
C PRO A 358 6.12 4.44 -0.03
N SER A 359 5.87 5.35 -0.97
CA SER A 359 6.12 6.78 -0.80
C SER A 359 5.32 7.39 0.36
N PHE A 360 4.11 6.89 0.64
CA PHE A 360 3.27 7.36 1.75
C PHE A 360 3.85 7.02 3.13
N ALA A 361 4.56 5.89 3.26
CA ALA A 361 5.28 5.55 4.49
C ALA A 361 6.49 6.48 4.70
N PHE A 362 7.22 6.82 3.65
CA PHE A 362 8.34 7.76 3.72
C PHE A 362 7.87 9.22 3.90
N LEU A 363 6.70 9.57 3.37
CA LEU A 363 6.03 10.83 3.68
C LEU A 363 5.76 10.94 5.19
N ALA A 364 5.24 9.87 5.82
CA ALA A 364 5.02 9.85 7.27
C ALA A 364 6.33 9.95 8.06
N ALA A 365 7.41 9.32 7.59
CA ALA A 365 8.75 9.47 8.18
C ALA A 365 9.23 10.92 8.12
N LEU A 366 9.08 11.58 6.97
CA LEU A 366 9.40 13.00 6.80
C LEU A 366 8.49 13.88 7.67
N ALA A 367 7.21 13.55 7.82
CA ALA A 367 6.31 14.26 8.74
C ALA A 367 6.79 14.17 10.20
N GLY A 368 7.34 13.02 10.61
CA GLY A 368 8.00 12.87 11.91
C GLY A 368 9.19 13.82 12.10
N ILE A 369 10.03 13.96 11.07
CA ILE A 369 11.14 14.94 11.06
C ILE A 369 10.60 16.36 11.13
N GLY A 370 9.55 16.67 10.37
CA GLY A 370 8.93 17.99 10.35
C GLY A 370 8.33 18.38 11.70
N ALA A 371 7.65 17.45 12.35
CA ALA A 371 7.12 17.66 13.69
C ALA A 371 8.22 17.96 14.71
N ALA A 372 9.32 17.19 14.69
CA ALA A 372 10.48 17.45 15.55
C ALA A 372 11.08 18.82 15.27
N TRP A 373 11.18 19.22 14.00
CA TRP A 373 11.72 20.51 13.61
C TRP A 373 10.83 21.68 14.03
N ILE A 374 9.53 21.58 13.89
CA ILE A 374 8.57 22.59 14.37
C ILE A 374 8.71 22.76 15.89
N VAL A 375 8.82 21.66 16.65
CA VAL A 375 9.02 21.71 18.10
C VAL A 375 10.39 22.32 18.48
N GLU A 376 11.43 22.01 17.70
CA GLU A 376 12.78 22.58 17.87
C GLU A 376 12.79 24.11 17.64
N LEU A 377 12.17 24.58 16.55
CA LEU A 377 12.06 26.00 16.21
C LEU A 377 11.22 26.80 17.22
N ALA A 378 10.26 26.16 17.86
CA ALA A 378 9.40 26.83 18.84
C ALA A 378 10.13 27.25 20.14
N GLY A 379 11.34 26.75 20.40
CA GLY A 379 12.18 27.13 21.52
C GLY A 379 11.44 27.08 22.88
N PRO A 380 11.25 28.23 23.57
CA PRO A 380 10.54 28.29 24.86
C PRO A 380 9.08 27.79 24.76
N ARG A 381 8.45 27.91 23.57
CA ARG A 381 7.05 27.47 23.32
C ARG A 381 6.94 26.00 22.90
N ARG A 382 7.98 25.19 23.09
CA ARG A 382 8.01 23.78 22.68
C ARG A 382 6.80 22.95 23.15
N ARG A 383 6.29 23.23 24.34
CA ARG A 383 5.09 22.53 24.86
C ARG A 383 3.88 22.83 23.99
N LEU A 384 3.66 24.10 23.66
CA LEU A 384 2.55 24.50 22.76
C LEU A 384 2.68 23.85 21.38
N ALA A 385 3.88 23.88 20.79
CA ALA A 385 4.14 23.23 19.51
C ALA A 385 3.90 21.70 19.57
N THR A 386 4.33 21.03 20.65
CA THR A 386 4.06 19.60 20.86
C THR A 386 2.55 19.33 20.96
N THR A 387 1.82 20.15 21.70
CA THR A 387 0.35 20.04 21.82
C THR A 387 -0.31 20.28 20.45
N ALA A 388 0.14 21.26 19.67
CA ALA A 388 -0.38 21.51 18.32
C ALA A 388 -0.13 20.33 17.38
N VAL A 389 1.06 19.71 17.39
CA VAL A 389 1.35 18.49 16.62
C VAL A 389 0.45 17.34 17.05
N ALA A 390 0.28 17.12 18.37
CA ALA A 390 -0.59 16.07 18.89
C ALA A 390 -2.06 16.31 18.51
N ALA A 391 -2.55 17.54 18.60
CA ALA A 391 -3.89 17.92 18.18
C ALA A 391 -4.11 17.71 16.68
N THR A 392 -3.10 18.05 15.85
CA THR A 392 -3.13 17.80 14.40
C THR A 392 -3.25 16.32 14.09
N LEU A 393 -2.49 15.46 14.77
CA LEU A 393 -2.58 14.00 14.59
C LEU A 393 -3.92 13.46 15.08
N ALA A 394 -4.42 13.92 16.21
CA ALA A 394 -5.72 13.52 16.74
C ALA A 394 -6.87 13.93 15.80
N ALA A 395 -6.86 15.18 15.31
CA ALA A 395 -7.81 15.64 14.31
C ALA A 395 -7.72 14.82 13.00
N THR A 396 -6.51 14.47 12.58
CA THR A 396 -6.30 13.61 11.40
C THR A 396 -6.84 12.20 11.62
N ALA A 397 -6.68 11.65 12.82
CA ALA A 397 -7.16 10.31 13.18
C ALA A 397 -8.70 10.18 13.11
N THR A 398 -9.46 11.28 13.25
CA THR A 398 -10.91 11.24 13.11
C THR A 398 -11.35 10.73 11.72
N SER A 399 -10.53 10.92 10.69
CA SER A 399 -10.79 10.41 9.35
C SER A 399 -10.86 8.87 9.29
N LEU A 400 -10.12 8.16 10.13
CA LEU A 400 -10.21 6.70 10.24
C LEU A 400 -11.58 6.25 10.77
N LEU A 401 -12.16 7.01 11.70
CA LEU A 401 -13.48 6.72 12.26
C LEU A 401 -14.58 7.04 11.26
N TRP A 402 -14.46 8.16 10.55
CA TRP A 402 -15.48 8.63 9.63
C TRP A 402 -15.60 7.78 8.37
N TYR A 403 -14.50 7.23 7.88
CA TYR A 403 -14.50 6.42 6.66
C TYR A 403 -14.57 4.90 6.93
N LYS A 404 -14.69 4.48 8.19
CA LYS A 404 -14.81 3.06 8.53
C LYS A 404 -16.10 2.45 7.95
N PRO A 405 -16.03 1.30 7.27
CA PRO A 405 -14.84 0.51 6.90
C PRO A 405 -14.27 0.86 5.51
N GLN A 406 -14.82 1.86 4.79
CA GLN A 406 -14.44 2.23 3.41
C GLN A 406 -13.28 3.23 3.40
N TRP A 407 -12.14 2.91 4.01
CA TRP A 407 -10.98 3.82 4.08
C TRP A 407 -10.35 4.12 2.72
N LEU A 408 -10.50 3.24 1.74
CA LEU A 408 -9.98 3.45 0.38
C LEU A 408 -10.74 4.56 -0.37
N SER A 409 -11.96 4.87 0.07
CA SER A 409 -12.76 6.00 -0.45
C SER A 409 -12.38 7.36 0.15
N TYR A 410 -11.34 7.43 0.97
CA TYR A 410 -10.93 8.66 1.63
C TYR A 410 -10.34 9.68 0.65
N TYR A 411 -10.80 10.92 0.77
CA TYR A 411 -10.18 12.12 0.20
C TYR A 411 -10.10 13.21 1.29
N ASN A 412 -9.09 14.06 1.21
CA ASN A 412 -8.83 15.08 2.22
C ASN A 412 -9.63 16.37 2.02
N LEU A 413 -9.45 17.32 2.94
CA LEU A 413 -10.16 18.59 2.92
C LEU A 413 -9.77 19.53 1.76
N LEU A 414 -8.58 19.37 1.16
CA LEU A 414 -8.13 20.23 0.05
C LEU A 414 -8.99 20.07 -1.20
N ILE A 415 -9.53 18.87 -1.43
CA ILE A 415 -10.47 18.61 -2.53
C ILE A 415 -11.94 18.63 -2.06
N GLY A 416 -12.22 19.03 -0.81
CA GLY A 416 -13.57 19.02 -0.24
C GLY A 416 -14.03 17.64 0.23
N GLY A 417 -13.12 16.78 0.65
CA GLY A 417 -13.40 15.40 1.07
C GLY A 417 -13.94 14.55 -0.07
N LEU A 418 -14.58 13.41 0.25
CA LEU A 418 -15.15 12.50 -0.76
C LEU A 418 -16.20 13.17 -1.63
N ARG A 419 -17.04 14.04 -1.07
CA ARG A 419 -18.08 14.76 -1.83
C ARG A 419 -17.46 15.69 -2.87
N GLY A 420 -16.46 16.49 -2.47
CA GLY A 420 -15.74 17.37 -3.38
C GLY A 420 -14.97 16.59 -4.45
N ALA A 421 -14.34 15.49 -4.06
CA ALA A 421 -13.64 14.59 -4.99
C ALA A 421 -14.59 14.00 -6.04
N ALA A 422 -15.75 13.48 -5.62
CA ALA A 422 -16.78 12.96 -6.52
C ALA A 422 -17.32 14.06 -7.46
N ALA A 423 -17.57 15.27 -6.95
CA ALA A 423 -18.00 16.42 -7.75
C ALA A 423 -16.91 16.87 -8.74
N ALA A 424 -15.64 16.76 -8.37
CA ALA A 424 -14.49 17.01 -9.25
C ALA A 424 -14.24 15.88 -10.27
N GLY A 425 -15.03 14.81 -10.25
CA GLY A 425 -14.90 13.69 -11.17
C GLY A 425 -13.79 12.70 -10.78
N MET A 426 -13.50 12.56 -9.48
CA MET A 426 -12.66 11.47 -8.96
C MET A 426 -13.54 10.25 -8.61
N GLU A 427 -12.95 9.06 -8.58
CA GLU A 427 -13.71 7.84 -8.26
C GLU A 427 -14.00 7.73 -6.76
N PRO A 428 -15.29 7.56 -6.34
CA PRO A 428 -15.64 7.34 -4.94
C PRO A 428 -15.11 6.03 -4.37
N ALA A 429 -15.03 4.97 -5.19
CA ALA A 429 -14.47 3.66 -4.83
C ALA A 429 -13.56 3.19 -5.96
N TYR A 430 -12.28 2.98 -5.69
CA TYR A 430 -11.33 2.60 -6.73
C TYR A 430 -10.81 1.15 -6.62
N TYR A 431 -10.77 0.57 -5.43
CA TYR A 431 -10.20 -0.77 -5.18
C TYR A 431 -11.25 -1.78 -4.70
N TRP A 432 -12.51 -1.56 -5.07
CA TRP A 432 -13.64 -2.45 -4.79
C TRP A 432 -13.96 -2.64 -3.30
N ASP A 433 -13.79 -1.59 -2.51
CA ASP A 433 -14.06 -1.56 -1.06
C ASP A 433 -15.52 -1.26 -0.68
N GLY A 434 -16.43 -1.20 -1.64
CA GLY A 434 -17.85 -0.93 -1.35
C GLY A 434 -18.61 -2.14 -0.82
N LEU A 435 -18.17 -3.38 -1.09
CA LEU A 435 -18.87 -4.61 -0.70
C LEU A 435 -18.53 -4.98 0.76
N ASP A 436 -19.18 -4.33 1.70
CA ASP A 436 -19.03 -4.57 3.14
C ASP A 436 -20.12 -5.48 3.72
N GLU A 437 -20.10 -5.66 5.06
CA GLU A 437 -21.07 -6.50 5.76
C GLU A 437 -22.51 -6.04 5.55
N GLU A 438 -22.76 -4.73 5.48
CA GLU A 438 -24.12 -4.17 5.30
C GLU A 438 -24.70 -4.57 3.93
N VAL A 439 -23.89 -4.45 2.87
CA VAL A 439 -24.29 -4.86 1.51
C VAL A 439 -24.53 -6.35 1.43
N VAL A 440 -23.61 -7.16 1.96
CA VAL A 440 -23.71 -8.61 1.96
C VAL A 440 -24.93 -9.09 2.76
N GLN A 441 -25.19 -8.50 3.92
CA GLN A 441 -26.36 -8.79 4.73
C GLN A 441 -27.65 -8.42 3.99
N TRP A 442 -27.71 -7.25 3.36
CA TRP A 442 -28.87 -6.84 2.58
C TRP A 442 -29.17 -7.83 1.46
N LEU A 443 -28.15 -8.23 0.69
CA LEU A 443 -28.30 -9.22 -0.37
C LEU A 443 -28.80 -10.56 0.16
N ASN A 444 -28.24 -11.04 1.27
CA ASN A 444 -28.65 -12.31 1.89
C ASN A 444 -30.08 -12.31 2.41
N THR A 445 -30.64 -11.14 2.77
CA THR A 445 -32.01 -11.02 3.30
C THR A 445 -33.04 -10.77 2.23
N HIS A 446 -32.64 -10.19 1.08
CA HIS A 446 -33.59 -9.79 0.01
C HIS A 446 -33.50 -10.66 -1.24
N THR A 447 -32.60 -11.66 -1.27
CA THR A 447 -32.52 -12.63 -2.37
C THR A 447 -33.21 -13.92 -1.93
N GLY A 448 -34.29 -14.29 -2.62
CA GLY A 448 -35.04 -15.50 -2.33
C GLY A 448 -34.33 -16.78 -2.75
N ALA A 449 -34.80 -17.92 -2.24
CA ALA A 449 -34.34 -19.21 -2.70
C ALA A 449 -34.66 -19.37 -4.19
N GLY A 450 -33.67 -19.78 -4.99
CA GLY A 450 -33.83 -19.91 -6.44
C GLY A 450 -33.65 -18.62 -7.23
N GLU A 451 -33.25 -17.51 -6.57
CA GLU A 451 -32.88 -16.27 -7.22
C GLU A 451 -31.35 -16.07 -7.19
N LYS A 452 -30.82 -15.26 -8.10
CA LYS A 452 -29.38 -14.90 -8.13
C LYS A 452 -29.13 -13.40 -8.15
N VAL A 453 -27.91 -13.05 -7.78
CA VAL A 453 -27.36 -11.68 -7.85
C VAL A 453 -26.34 -11.59 -8.98
N ILE A 454 -26.41 -10.54 -9.78
CA ILE A 454 -25.41 -10.21 -10.79
C ILE A 454 -24.58 -9.04 -10.28
N PHE A 455 -23.28 -9.22 -10.23
CA PHE A 455 -22.33 -8.15 -9.90
C PHE A 455 -21.70 -7.60 -11.17
N ALA A 456 -21.71 -6.31 -11.33
CA ALA A 456 -21.02 -5.61 -12.41
C ALA A 456 -19.51 -5.60 -12.13
N ALA A 457 -18.73 -6.26 -12.96
CA ALA A 457 -17.26 -6.31 -12.89
C ALA A 457 -16.72 -6.62 -11.46
N PRO A 458 -17.11 -7.73 -10.83
CA PRO A 458 -16.65 -8.06 -9.49
C PRO A 458 -15.27 -8.70 -9.51
N PRO A 459 -14.49 -8.63 -8.41
CA PRO A 459 -13.38 -9.54 -8.17
C PRO A 459 -13.96 -10.95 -7.90
N ALA A 460 -13.85 -11.85 -8.89
CA ALA A 460 -14.49 -13.16 -8.85
C ALA A 460 -14.03 -14.01 -7.65
N GLU A 461 -12.74 -13.92 -7.31
CA GLU A 461 -12.15 -14.64 -6.19
C GLU A 461 -12.69 -14.15 -4.84
N ASN A 462 -12.95 -12.84 -4.69
CA ASN A 462 -13.55 -12.30 -3.48
C ASN A 462 -14.96 -12.88 -3.28
N LEU A 463 -15.78 -12.89 -4.32
CA LEU A 463 -17.13 -13.46 -4.24
C LEU A 463 -17.10 -14.97 -3.93
N ALA A 464 -16.19 -15.72 -4.56
CA ALA A 464 -16.02 -17.14 -4.32
C ALA A 464 -15.62 -17.43 -2.86
N LEU A 465 -14.74 -16.61 -2.28
CA LEU A 465 -14.35 -16.72 -0.88
C LEU A 465 -15.50 -16.37 0.06
N LEU A 466 -16.22 -15.27 -0.18
CA LEU A 466 -17.37 -14.88 0.63
C LEU A 466 -18.45 -15.96 0.62
N HIS A 467 -18.70 -16.58 -0.52
CA HIS A 467 -19.65 -17.70 -0.63
C HIS A 467 -19.13 -18.94 0.09
N ARG A 468 -17.88 -19.34 -0.11
CA ARG A 468 -17.24 -20.48 0.55
C ARG A 468 -17.24 -20.34 2.08
N TRP A 469 -17.09 -19.13 2.59
CA TRP A 469 -17.11 -18.85 4.03
C TRP A 469 -18.52 -18.65 4.60
N GLY A 470 -19.57 -18.80 3.78
CA GLY A 470 -20.97 -18.64 4.18
C GLY A 470 -21.38 -17.19 4.50
N LEU A 471 -20.54 -16.22 4.17
CA LEU A 471 -20.85 -14.80 4.33
C LEU A 471 -21.83 -14.31 3.26
N LEU A 472 -21.61 -14.67 1.99
CA LEU A 472 -22.54 -14.45 0.88
C LEU A 472 -23.30 -15.77 0.63
N ARG A 473 -24.59 -15.80 0.92
CA ARG A 473 -25.41 -17.03 0.85
C ARG A 473 -26.21 -17.16 -0.44
N CYS A 474 -26.48 -16.04 -1.12
CA CYS A 474 -27.22 -16.04 -2.38
C CYS A 474 -26.36 -16.52 -3.55
N GLU A 475 -27.01 -17.09 -4.57
CA GLU A 475 -26.40 -17.39 -5.85
C GLU A 475 -25.94 -16.10 -6.55
N TYR A 476 -24.76 -16.12 -7.20
CA TYR A 476 -24.21 -14.89 -7.82
C TYR A 476 -23.64 -15.10 -9.23
N ARG A 477 -23.61 -16.30 -9.77
CA ARG A 477 -22.96 -16.60 -11.06
C ARG A 477 -23.83 -16.17 -12.24
N ALA A 478 -23.26 -15.49 -13.22
CA ALA A 478 -23.94 -15.11 -14.45
C ALA A 478 -24.51 -16.32 -15.22
N ARG A 479 -23.83 -17.48 -15.13
CA ARG A 479 -24.25 -18.74 -15.77
C ARG A 479 -25.16 -19.63 -14.90
N SER A 480 -25.57 -19.18 -13.70
CA SER A 480 -26.57 -19.90 -12.91
C SER A 480 -27.89 -19.95 -13.68
N PRO A 481 -28.64 -21.09 -13.65
CA PRO A 481 -29.97 -21.20 -14.28
C PRO A 481 -31.03 -20.34 -13.60
N ASN A 482 -30.77 -19.91 -12.35
CA ASN A 482 -31.71 -19.12 -11.57
C ASN A 482 -31.95 -17.74 -12.17
N PRO A 483 -33.18 -17.19 -12.10
CA PRO A 483 -33.49 -15.83 -12.55
C PRO A 483 -32.69 -14.81 -11.75
N ALA A 484 -32.21 -13.77 -12.43
CA ALA A 484 -31.50 -12.69 -11.76
C ALA A 484 -32.51 -11.74 -11.09
N ARG A 485 -32.34 -11.54 -9.78
CA ARG A 485 -33.18 -10.64 -8.99
C ARG A 485 -32.56 -9.26 -8.82
N TRP A 486 -31.25 -9.23 -8.57
CA TRP A 486 -30.52 -8.01 -8.24
C TRP A 486 -29.31 -7.80 -9.15
N TYR A 487 -29.05 -6.54 -9.47
CA TYR A 487 -27.87 -6.09 -10.19
C TYR A 487 -27.07 -5.11 -9.32
N VAL A 488 -25.86 -5.49 -8.93
CA VAL A 488 -25.01 -4.73 -8.01
C VAL A 488 -23.93 -4.00 -8.79
N VAL A 489 -23.88 -2.67 -8.65
CA VAL A 489 -22.92 -1.81 -9.33
C VAL A 489 -22.10 -1.04 -8.32
N GLN A 490 -20.79 -1.10 -8.43
CA GLN A 490 -19.88 -0.26 -7.65
C GLN A 490 -19.65 1.08 -8.34
N HIS A 491 -19.60 2.17 -7.56
CA HIS A 491 -19.38 3.53 -8.08
C HIS A 491 -17.92 3.75 -8.45
N ARG A 492 -17.49 3.03 -9.48
CA ARG A 492 -16.19 3.13 -10.13
C ARG A 492 -16.38 3.40 -11.62
N PRO A 493 -16.50 4.69 -12.03
CA PRO A 493 -16.84 5.06 -13.41
C PRO A 493 -15.90 4.55 -14.48
N SER A 494 -14.59 4.36 -14.17
CA SER A 494 -13.61 3.82 -15.11
C SER A 494 -13.88 2.35 -15.48
N ALA A 495 -14.58 1.60 -14.61
CA ALA A 495 -14.94 0.20 -14.85
C ALA A 495 -16.36 0.03 -15.44
N TRP A 496 -17.08 1.12 -15.72
CA TRP A 496 -18.43 1.02 -16.23
C TRP A 496 -18.46 0.77 -17.72
N THR A 497 -19.15 -0.29 -18.12
CA THR A 497 -19.53 -0.55 -19.50
C THR A 497 -20.66 0.39 -19.95
N PRO A 498 -20.97 0.49 -21.25
CA PRO A 498 -22.16 1.22 -21.74
C PRO A 498 -23.46 0.75 -21.05
N THR A 499 -23.63 -0.55 -20.82
CA THR A 499 -24.78 -1.12 -20.11
C THR A 499 -24.87 -0.61 -18.67
N HIS A 500 -23.74 -0.56 -17.93
CA HIS A 500 -23.73 -0.01 -16.57
C HIS A 500 -24.16 1.46 -16.57
N ARG A 501 -23.73 2.25 -17.54
CA ARG A 501 -24.07 3.68 -17.66
C ARG A 501 -25.55 3.87 -17.94
N GLN A 502 -26.15 3.05 -18.81
CA GLN A 502 -27.59 3.07 -19.08
C GLN A 502 -28.41 2.77 -17.82
N TRP A 503 -28.04 1.73 -17.07
CA TRP A 503 -28.69 1.38 -15.82
C TRP A 503 -28.63 2.54 -14.81
N LEU A 504 -27.46 3.12 -14.62
CA LEU A 504 -27.26 4.23 -13.69
C LEU A 504 -28.03 5.50 -14.09
N ALA A 505 -28.23 5.72 -15.39
CA ALA A 505 -28.95 6.89 -15.89
C ALA A 505 -30.49 6.77 -15.80
N GLY A 506 -31.04 5.54 -15.98
CA GLY A 506 -32.48 5.33 -16.11
C GLY A 506 -33.15 4.62 -14.92
N ALA A 507 -32.43 3.83 -14.16
CA ALA A 507 -32.99 3.03 -13.08
C ALA A 507 -32.81 3.68 -11.70
N LYS A 508 -33.81 3.55 -10.82
CA LYS A 508 -33.68 3.93 -9.41
C LYS A 508 -33.15 2.73 -8.61
N PRO A 509 -32.06 2.90 -7.83
CA PRO A 509 -31.58 1.82 -6.97
C PRO A 509 -32.58 1.53 -5.84
N VAL A 510 -32.77 0.25 -5.54
CA VAL A 510 -33.59 -0.21 -4.40
C VAL A 510 -32.81 -0.14 -3.09
N PHE A 511 -31.47 -0.24 -3.18
CA PHE A 511 -30.57 -0.09 -2.05
C PHE A 511 -29.29 0.64 -2.49
N GLN A 512 -28.78 1.49 -1.62
CA GLN A 512 -27.50 2.16 -1.83
C GLN A 512 -26.66 2.11 -0.56
N LYS A 513 -25.46 1.55 -0.66
CA LYS A 513 -24.45 1.80 0.34
C LYS A 513 -23.85 3.18 0.11
N ARG A 514 -23.96 4.03 1.14
CA ARG A 514 -23.47 5.41 1.10
C ARG A 514 -22.51 5.63 2.26
N ILE A 515 -21.42 6.35 2.00
CA ILE A 515 -20.53 6.83 3.06
C ILE A 515 -21.19 8.07 3.66
N ARG A 516 -21.72 7.92 4.89
CA ARG A 516 -22.45 8.98 5.61
C ARG A 516 -21.64 9.59 6.74
N ALA A 517 -20.43 9.12 6.97
CA ALA A 517 -19.62 9.51 8.11
C ALA A 517 -18.89 10.83 7.85
N GLY A 518 -18.84 11.67 8.90
CA GLY A 518 -18.07 12.91 8.93
C GLY A 518 -18.78 14.12 8.31
N GLY A 519 -18.58 15.25 8.95
CA GLY A 519 -19.08 16.54 8.52
C GLY A 519 -20.37 16.98 9.22
N PHE A 520 -20.44 18.28 9.47
CA PHE A 520 -21.62 18.94 10.04
C PHE A 520 -22.34 19.72 8.92
N GLY A 521 -23.65 19.64 8.88
CA GLY A 521 -24.48 20.41 7.93
C GLY A 521 -24.13 20.11 6.46
N PRO A 522 -23.78 21.12 5.64
CA PRO A 522 -23.48 20.94 4.21
C PRO A 522 -22.22 20.13 3.90
N TRP A 523 -21.34 19.90 4.87
CA TRP A 523 -20.14 19.09 4.78
C TRP A 523 -20.39 17.60 5.04
N ARG A 524 -21.66 17.21 5.25
CA ARG A 524 -22.02 15.81 5.48
C ARG A 524 -21.65 15.00 4.25
N LEU A 525 -20.81 13.98 4.47
CA LEU A 525 -20.49 13.01 3.44
C LEU A 525 -21.75 12.18 3.16
N ASP A 526 -22.24 12.20 1.95
CA ASP A 526 -23.37 11.38 1.52
C ASP A 526 -23.14 10.97 0.06
N VAL A 527 -22.14 10.11 -0.15
CA VAL A 527 -21.72 9.67 -1.48
C VAL A 527 -21.98 8.16 -1.60
N PRO A 528 -22.69 7.71 -2.64
CA PRO A 528 -22.91 6.30 -2.89
C PRO A 528 -21.62 5.64 -3.36
N VAL A 529 -21.35 4.44 -2.84
CA VAL A 529 -20.22 3.59 -3.24
C VAL A 529 -20.66 2.27 -3.87
N ILE A 530 -21.84 1.77 -3.52
CA ILE A 530 -22.53 0.67 -4.19
C ILE A 530 -24.00 1.03 -4.39
N SER A 531 -24.56 0.64 -5.53
CA SER A 531 -26.01 0.66 -5.80
C SER A 531 -26.48 -0.73 -6.21
N VAL A 532 -27.66 -1.12 -5.71
CA VAL A 532 -28.36 -2.36 -6.06
C VAL A 532 -29.64 -2.01 -6.78
N TYR A 533 -29.85 -2.59 -7.94
CA TYR A 533 -31.03 -2.38 -8.79
C TYR A 533 -31.85 -3.66 -8.86
N GLY A 534 -33.18 -3.53 -8.84
CA GLY A 534 -34.10 -4.63 -9.12
C GLY A 534 -34.07 -5.00 -10.61
N LEU A 535 -33.97 -6.27 -10.91
CA LEU A 535 -34.21 -6.79 -12.25
C LEU A 535 -35.65 -7.30 -12.25
N GLU A 536 -36.50 -6.81 -13.14
CA GLU A 536 -37.83 -7.40 -13.34
C GLU A 536 -37.65 -8.86 -13.79
N PRO A 537 -38.46 -9.80 -13.30
CA PRO A 537 -38.48 -11.16 -13.82
C PRO A 537 -38.74 -11.07 -15.33
N GLN A 538 -37.79 -11.47 -16.15
CA GLN A 538 -38.08 -11.64 -17.58
C GLN A 538 -39.18 -12.68 -17.66
N GLY A 539 -40.40 -12.27 -17.99
CA GLY A 539 -41.47 -13.18 -18.33
C GLY A 539 -40.97 -14.19 -19.38
N PRO A 540 -41.58 -15.37 -19.49
CA PRO A 540 -41.13 -16.39 -20.43
C PRO A 540 -41.00 -15.74 -21.80
N ARG A 541 -39.79 -15.68 -22.34
CA ARG A 541 -39.57 -15.24 -23.72
C ARG A 541 -40.40 -16.18 -24.57
N SER A 542 -41.43 -15.67 -25.21
CA SER A 542 -42.12 -16.38 -26.28
C SER A 542 -41.08 -16.63 -27.37
N HIS A 543 -40.54 -17.85 -27.40
CA HIS A 543 -39.83 -18.36 -28.57
C HIS A 543 -40.87 -18.53 -29.69
N GLY A 544 -41.16 -17.44 -30.39
CA GLY A 544 -42.09 -17.39 -31.48
C GLY A 544 -41.72 -16.33 -32.48
N ALA A 545 -41.30 -16.79 -33.66
CA ALA A 545 -41.24 -16.04 -34.90
C ALA A 545 -40.10 -14.99 -35.05
N GLU A 546 -38.90 -15.50 -35.40
CA GLU A 546 -38.00 -14.82 -36.36
C GLU A 546 -36.85 -15.71 -36.85
N ASP A 547 -37.19 -16.98 -37.23
CA ASP A 547 -36.28 -17.87 -37.99
C ASP A 547 -36.98 -18.46 -39.21
N ARG A 548 -37.59 -17.61 -40.05
CA ARG A 548 -38.01 -17.98 -41.41
C ARG A 548 -38.00 -16.74 -42.30
N ALA A 549 -36.82 -16.28 -42.69
CA ALA A 549 -36.66 -15.47 -43.92
C ALA A 549 -35.19 -15.46 -44.27
N GLY A 550 -34.78 -16.25 -45.24
CA GLY A 550 -33.44 -16.15 -45.83
C GLY A 550 -32.82 -17.43 -46.37
N ALA A 551 -33.64 -18.34 -46.91
CA ALA A 551 -33.12 -19.33 -47.90
C ALA A 551 -33.65 -18.93 -49.27
N GLY A 552 -32.88 -18.16 -50.02
CA GLY A 552 -33.04 -17.91 -51.46
C GLY A 552 -31.84 -18.50 -52.18
N PRO A 553 -32.02 -19.15 -53.33
CA PRO A 553 -30.96 -19.88 -54.01
C PRO A 553 -30.13 -18.94 -54.91
N GLY A 554 -28.83 -19.22 -55.01
CA GLY A 554 -27.91 -18.55 -55.91
C GLY A 554 -26.48 -18.95 -55.65
#